data_44cafc6a4f156b7216aaf50a1b2162ee
#
_entry.id   44cafc6a4f156b7216aaf50a1b2162ee
#
_cell.length_a   1.000
_cell.length_b   1.000
_cell.length_c   1.000
_cell.angle_alpha   90.00
_cell.angle_beta   90.00
_cell.angle_gamma   90.00
#
_symmetry.space_group_name_H-M   'P 1'
#
loop_
_entity.id
_entity.type
_entity.pdbx_description
1 polymer ?
#
loop_
_entity_poly.entity_id
_entity_poly.type
_entity_poly.pdbx_seq_one_letter_code
_entity_poly.pdbx_strand_id
1 'polypeptide(L)'
;MNIKSSNNRLIVTGNIKSVEHYHKISREINEMLKNIKEIEIHIKDSISITSSVIGYLCKLVQTTNISLSLYIKDDDLRSLLDELNLITLLNVQKM
;
A
#
# COMPACT_ATOMS: atom_id res chain seq x y z
N MET A 1 -0.92 -9.18 11.20
CA MET A 1 -1.15 -8.70 9.82
C MET A 1 -1.15 -9.90 8.88
N ASN A 2 -2.06 -9.90 7.94
CA ASN A 2 -2.18 -10.96 6.96
C ASN A 2 -2.25 -10.34 5.57
N ILE A 3 -1.66 -11.00 4.57
CA ILE A 3 -1.71 -10.51 3.19
C ILE A 3 -2.16 -11.62 2.24
N LYS A 4 -2.92 -11.21 1.23
CA LYS A 4 -3.37 -12.09 0.15
C LYS A 4 -3.19 -11.37 -1.17
N SER A 5 -2.68 -12.05 -2.16
CA SER A 5 -2.59 -11.50 -3.52
C SER A 5 -3.42 -12.32 -4.49
N SER A 6 -4.02 -11.64 -5.45
CA SER A 6 -4.83 -12.27 -6.51
C SER A 6 -4.82 -11.36 -7.73
N ASN A 7 -4.35 -11.85 -8.85
CA ASN A 7 -4.18 -11.04 -10.07
C ASN A 7 -3.29 -9.81 -9.77
N ASN A 8 -3.88 -8.60 -9.86
CA ASN A 8 -3.16 -7.36 -9.58
C ASN A 8 -3.55 -6.72 -8.25
N ARG A 9 -4.19 -7.47 -7.36
CA ARG A 9 -4.71 -6.95 -6.10
C ARG A 9 -3.97 -7.57 -4.91
N LEU A 10 -3.51 -6.72 -4.01
CA LEU A 10 -2.94 -7.13 -2.73
C LEU A 10 -3.89 -6.69 -1.63
N ILE A 11 -4.35 -7.64 -0.81
CA ILE A 11 -5.26 -7.36 0.29
C ILE A 11 -4.49 -7.52 1.60
N VAL A 12 -4.48 -6.45 2.40
CA VAL A 12 -3.83 -6.43 3.70
C VAL A 12 -4.90 -6.37 4.78
N THR A 13 -4.84 -7.30 5.74
CA THR A 13 -5.72 -7.31 6.91
C THR A 13 -4.86 -7.29 8.17
N GLY A 14 -5.36 -6.64 9.23
CA GLY A 14 -4.61 -6.43 10.45
C GLY A 14 -3.68 -5.24 10.37
N ASN A 15 -3.19 -4.78 11.51
CA ASN A 15 -2.40 -3.55 11.58
C ASN A 15 -1.00 -3.73 10.99
N ILE A 16 -0.56 -2.73 10.25
CA ILE A 16 0.80 -2.64 9.71
C ILE A 16 1.62 -1.85 10.73
N LYS A 17 2.48 -2.53 11.49
CA LYS A 17 3.15 -1.89 12.63
C LYS A 17 4.58 -2.35 12.90
N SER A 18 5.17 -3.15 12.02
CA SER A 18 6.51 -3.67 12.26
C SER A 18 7.35 -3.72 10.98
N VAL A 19 8.67 -3.85 11.17
CA VAL A 19 9.60 -4.04 10.06
C VAL A 19 9.30 -5.34 9.31
N GLU A 20 8.89 -6.37 10.04
CA GLU A 20 8.51 -7.65 9.40
C GLU A 20 7.31 -7.47 8.48
N HIS A 21 6.33 -6.66 8.89
CA HIS A 21 5.17 -6.35 8.05
C HIS A 21 5.60 -5.63 6.79
N TYR A 22 6.51 -4.66 6.91
CA TYR A 22 7.08 -3.98 5.76
C TYR A 22 7.75 -4.97 4.80
N HIS A 23 8.57 -5.88 5.31
CA HIS A 23 9.24 -6.86 4.46
C HIS A 23 8.26 -7.80 3.75
N LYS A 24 7.20 -8.23 4.42
CA LYS A 24 6.17 -9.05 3.79
C LYS A 24 5.47 -8.32 2.66
N ILE A 25 5.08 -7.08 2.90
CA ILE A 25 4.36 -6.27 1.90
C ILE A 25 5.27 -5.98 0.71
N SER A 26 6.47 -5.50 0.95
CA SER A 26 7.39 -5.13 -0.14
C SER A 26 7.81 -6.34 -0.97
N ARG A 27 8.03 -7.49 -0.33
CA ARG A 27 8.38 -8.71 -1.03
C ARG A 27 7.25 -9.17 -1.95
N GLU A 28 6.02 -9.15 -1.45
CA GLU A 28 4.87 -9.56 -2.25
C GLU A 28 4.63 -8.61 -3.41
N ILE A 29 4.74 -7.30 -3.18
CA ILE A 29 4.57 -6.30 -4.25
C ILE A 29 5.66 -6.48 -5.31
N ASN A 30 6.91 -6.66 -4.90
CA ASN A 30 8.02 -6.88 -5.85
C ASN A 30 7.77 -8.12 -6.71
N GLU A 31 7.24 -9.18 -6.11
CA GLU A 31 6.91 -10.40 -6.84
C GLU A 31 5.79 -10.18 -7.84
N MET A 32 4.75 -9.46 -7.44
CA MET A 32 3.63 -9.14 -8.33
C MET A 32 4.07 -8.29 -9.51
N LEU A 33 4.94 -7.30 -9.27
CA LEU A 33 5.39 -6.35 -10.29
C LEU A 33 6.34 -6.95 -11.32
N LYS A 34 6.77 -8.19 -11.14
CA LYS A 34 7.54 -8.89 -12.18
C LYS A 34 6.71 -9.16 -13.42
N ASN A 35 5.39 -9.31 -13.26
CA ASN A 35 4.50 -9.72 -14.34
C ASN A 35 3.45 -8.69 -14.70
N ILE A 36 3.25 -7.66 -13.85
CA ILE A 36 2.20 -6.64 -14.05
C ILE A 36 2.78 -5.26 -13.77
N LYS A 37 2.15 -4.23 -14.34
CA LYS A 37 2.53 -2.83 -14.14
C LYS A 37 1.43 -2.02 -13.48
N GLU A 38 0.34 -2.64 -13.12
CA GLU A 38 -0.79 -2.01 -12.46
C GLU A 38 -1.13 -2.82 -11.22
N ILE A 39 -1.19 -2.17 -10.07
CA ILE A 39 -1.42 -2.85 -8.80
C ILE A 39 -2.42 -2.07 -7.96
N GLU A 40 -3.33 -2.81 -7.33
CA GLU A 40 -4.26 -2.29 -6.32
C GLU A 40 -3.86 -2.85 -4.97
N ILE A 41 -3.75 -1.97 -3.99
CA ILE A 41 -3.49 -2.39 -2.60
C ILE A 41 -4.70 -2.01 -1.77
N HIS A 42 -5.31 -2.99 -1.13
CA HIS A 42 -6.49 -2.81 -0.29
C HIS A 42 -6.12 -3.01 1.17
N ILE A 43 -6.18 -1.94 1.95
CA ILE A 43 -5.93 -1.99 3.40
C ILE A 43 -7.30 -1.94 4.09
N LYS A 44 -7.77 -3.13 4.53
CA LYS A 44 -9.17 -3.28 4.96
C LYS A 44 -9.43 -2.84 6.39
N ASP A 45 -8.55 -3.22 7.32
CA ASP A 45 -8.83 -3.00 8.74
C ASP A 45 -7.63 -2.49 9.52
N SER A 46 -6.58 -2.06 8.85
CA SER A 46 -5.44 -1.44 9.53
C SER A 46 -5.76 0.01 9.85
N ILE A 47 -5.47 0.41 11.07
CA ILE A 47 -5.54 1.80 11.50
C ILE A 47 -4.16 2.45 11.52
N SER A 48 -3.13 1.69 11.15
CA SER A 48 -1.75 2.16 11.18
C SER A 48 -1.00 1.74 9.91
N ILE A 49 0.02 2.52 9.59
CA ILE A 49 0.96 2.21 8.52
C ILE A 49 2.32 2.76 8.93
N THR A 50 3.38 2.01 8.66
CA THR A 50 4.72 2.47 9.02
C THR A 50 5.28 3.40 7.96
N SER A 51 6.20 4.28 8.38
CA SER A 51 6.87 5.17 7.43
C SER A 51 7.69 4.38 6.40
N SER A 52 8.16 3.19 6.75
CA SER A 52 8.87 2.32 5.80
C SER A 52 7.97 1.90 4.64
N VAL A 53 6.73 1.53 4.93
CA VAL A 53 5.76 1.16 3.89
C VAL A 53 5.39 2.38 3.05
N ILE A 54 5.13 3.52 3.70
CA ILE A 54 4.83 4.77 2.98
C ILE A 54 5.98 5.13 2.05
N GLY A 55 7.20 5.13 2.56
CA GLY A 55 8.39 5.46 1.77
C GLY A 55 8.59 4.52 0.59
N TYR A 56 8.36 3.23 0.81
CA TYR A 56 8.46 2.23 -0.24
C TYR A 56 7.45 2.49 -1.37
N LEU A 57 6.19 2.76 -1.02
CA LEU A 57 5.15 3.03 -2.01
C LEU A 57 5.44 4.32 -2.78
N CYS A 58 5.88 5.37 -2.08
CA CYS A 58 6.26 6.61 -2.74
C CYS A 58 7.40 6.40 -3.72
N LYS A 59 8.42 5.63 -3.33
CA LYS A 59 9.56 5.34 -4.19
C LYS A 59 9.11 4.56 -5.44
N LEU A 60 8.21 3.59 -5.27
CA LEU A 60 7.70 2.83 -6.41
C LEU A 60 7.06 3.74 -7.46
N VAL A 61 6.16 4.63 -7.04
CA VAL A 61 5.46 5.48 -8.02
C VAL A 61 6.36 6.53 -8.62
N GLN A 62 7.43 6.93 -7.93
CA GLN A 62 8.36 7.96 -8.42
C GLN A 62 9.48 7.41 -9.29
N THR A 63 9.88 6.15 -9.09
CA THR A 63 11.05 5.59 -9.76
C THR A 63 10.73 4.48 -10.75
N THR A 64 9.51 3.98 -10.75
CA THR A 64 9.10 2.93 -11.69
C THR A 64 7.86 3.37 -12.46
N ASN A 65 7.67 2.78 -13.64
CA ASN A 65 6.54 3.12 -14.49
C ASN A 65 5.35 2.20 -14.20
N ILE A 66 4.85 2.27 -12.97
CA ILE A 66 3.71 1.47 -12.54
C ILE A 66 2.51 2.35 -12.22
N SER A 67 1.32 1.76 -12.27
CA SER A 67 0.08 2.39 -11.87
C SER A 67 -0.34 1.80 -10.52
N LEU A 68 -0.41 2.64 -9.50
CA LEU A 68 -0.77 2.24 -8.15
C LEU A 68 -2.10 2.85 -7.75
N SER A 69 -2.97 2.05 -7.13
CA SER A 69 -4.17 2.54 -6.46
C SER A 69 -4.18 1.97 -5.05
N LEU A 70 -4.31 2.83 -4.06
CA LEU A 70 -4.29 2.45 -2.65
C LEU A 70 -5.67 2.68 -2.05
N TYR A 71 -6.33 1.57 -1.68
CA TYR A 71 -7.69 1.62 -1.11
C TYR A 71 -7.60 1.50 0.39
N ILE A 72 -8.16 2.48 1.11
CA ILE A 72 -8.10 2.56 2.57
C ILE A 72 -9.50 2.69 3.13
N LYS A 73 -9.82 1.85 4.11
CA LYS A 73 -11.13 1.86 4.77
C LYS A 73 -11.15 2.79 5.98
N ASP A 74 -10.07 2.85 6.74
CA ASP A 74 -10.01 3.64 7.97
C ASP A 74 -9.87 5.13 7.66
N ASP A 75 -10.79 5.94 8.18
CA ASP A 75 -10.80 7.38 7.92
C ASP A 75 -9.62 8.11 8.54
N ASP A 76 -9.16 7.68 9.72
CA ASP A 76 -8.01 8.31 10.39
C ASP A 76 -6.72 8.03 9.62
N LEU A 77 -6.55 6.83 9.12
CA LEU A 77 -5.40 6.48 8.30
C LEU A 77 -5.40 7.28 6.99
N ARG A 78 -6.57 7.43 6.39
CA ARG A 78 -6.72 8.23 5.18
C ARG A 78 -6.39 9.70 5.46
N SER A 79 -6.85 10.24 6.59
CA SER A 79 -6.55 11.61 6.99
C SER A 79 -5.05 11.82 7.21
N LEU A 80 -4.35 10.84 7.77
CA LEU A 80 -2.91 10.90 7.92
C LEU A 80 -2.21 11.05 6.57
N LEU A 81 -2.62 10.24 5.59
CA LEU A 81 -2.04 10.31 4.25
C LEU A 81 -2.36 11.65 3.57
N ASP A 82 -3.53 12.22 3.83
CA ASP A 82 -3.90 13.54 3.33
C ASP A 82 -3.00 14.62 3.94
N GLU A 83 -2.76 14.57 5.24
CA GLU A 83 -1.86 15.50 5.93
C GLU A 83 -0.43 15.43 5.38
N LEU A 84 0.00 14.25 4.93
CA LEU A 84 1.31 14.05 4.32
C LEU A 84 1.33 14.38 2.83
N ASN A 85 0.22 14.87 2.28
CA ASN A 85 0.07 15.20 0.86
C ASN A 85 0.28 14.00 -0.07
N LEU A 86 -0.16 12.82 0.35
CA LEU A 86 0.06 11.58 -0.38
C LEU A 86 -1.17 11.04 -1.09
N ILE A 87 -2.33 11.71 -0.97
CA ILE A 87 -3.58 11.23 -1.57
C ILE A 87 -3.43 11.09 -3.09
N THR A 88 -2.92 12.13 -3.74
CA THR A 88 -2.75 12.14 -5.19
C THR A 88 -1.59 11.22 -5.62
N LEU A 89 -0.46 11.32 -4.94
CA LEU A 89 0.73 10.55 -5.32
C LEU A 89 0.49 9.04 -5.27
N LEU A 90 -0.18 8.57 -4.23
CA LEU A 90 -0.46 7.15 -4.05
C LEU A 90 -1.83 6.76 -4.61
N ASN A 91 -2.54 7.69 -5.22
CA ASN A 91 -3.89 7.45 -5.74
C ASN A 91 -4.77 6.78 -4.70
N VAL A 92 -4.90 7.44 -3.54
CA VAL A 92 -5.65 6.90 -2.41
C VAL A 92 -7.14 7.01 -2.68
N GLN A 93 -7.81 5.88 -2.56
CA GLN A 93 -9.25 5.75 -2.74
C GLN A 93 -9.89 5.31 -1.43
N LYS A 94 -11.11 5.75 -1.19
CA LYS A 94 -11.87 5.26 -0.05
C LYS A 94 -12.51 3.92 -0.40
N MET A 95 -12.41 3.00 0.53
CA MET A 95 -12.98 1.67 0.37
C MET A 95 -14.45 1.65 0.78
#